data_11d4faec5a8f87257808aa12f5aa678a
#
_entry.id   11d4faec5a8f87257808aa12f5aa678a
#
_cell.length_a   1.000
_cell.length_b   1.000
_cell.length_c   1.000
_cell.angle_alpha   90.00
_cell.angle_beta   90.00
_cell.angle_gamma   90.00
#
_symmetry.space_group_name_H-M   'P 1'
#
loop_
_entity.id
_entity.type
_entity.pdbx_description
1 polymer ?
#
loop_
_entity_poly.entity_id
_entity_poly.type
_entity_poly.pdbx_seq_one_letter_code
_entity_poly.pdbx_strand_id
1 'polypeptide(L)'
;MTHNKVYMRNRDLNKENIIKQKAIEIIVKDGLDGFTISKLAKACNVSVGTPYVYYKDKDDLIIKLVIEEGNRMETLINEGFDPKSSLEEGLRVQWTNRYNYAIKNPLLLPFFEQINNSHYSQQFAQMFNEKPGMFMSEFKNNLLNFISNTIQRGEIDDTPFEIYWSIAFAPLYNLLRFHQQGKSISGLPFALTDEMVWTTFHKVCKALKK
;
A
#
# COMPACT_ATOMS: atom_id res chain seq x y z
N MET A 1 -24.09 -12.31 -32.31
CA MET A 1 -24.54 -11.63 -31.07
C MET A 1 -23.46 -11.50 -29.96
N THR A 2 -22.26 -12.02 -30.18
CA THR A 2 -21.19 -12.06 -29.15
C THR A 2 -20.26 -10.82 -29.13
N HIS A 3 -20.15 -10.07 -30.22
CA HIS A 3 -19.25 -8.90 -30.30
C HIS A 3 -19.70 -7.70 -29.45
N ASN A 4 -21.02 -7.47 -29.31
CA ASN A 4 -21.54 -6.31 -28.54
C ASN A 4 -21.36 -6.49 -27.01
N LYS A 5 -21.42 -7.70 -26.50
CA LYS A 5 -21.29 -8.00 -25.04
C LYS A 5 -19.87 -7.80 -24.53
N VAL A 6 -18.86 -8.17 -25.34
CA VAL A 6 -17.43 -7.99 -24.99
C VAL A 6 -17.04 -6.52 -25.03
N TYR A 7 -17.55 -5.75 -25.99
CA TYR A 7 -17.25 -4.32 -26.11
C TYR A 7 -17.87 -3.47 -24.97
N MET A 8 -19.10 -3.78 -24.56
CA MET A 8 -19.74 -3.13 -23.41
C MET A 8 -18.99 -3.45 -22.09
N ARG A 9 -18.56 -4.70 -21.88
CA ARG A 9 -17.83 -5.11 -20.67
C ARG A 9 -16.49 -4.39 -20.53
N ASN A 10 -15.72 -4.23 -21.62
CA ASN A 10 -14.45 -3.49 -21.61
C ASN A 10 -14.67 -1.99 -21.36
N ARG A 11 -15.74 -1.41 -21.89
CA ARG A 11 -16.08 0.01 -21.70
C ARG A 11 -16.48 0.31 -20.26
N ASP A 12 -17.18 -0.61 -19.62
CA ASP A 12 -17.59 -0.49 -18.22
C ASP A 12 -16.40 -0.63 -17.25
N LEU A 13 -15.48 -1.55 -17.50
CA LEU A 13 -14.23 -1.71 -16.75
C LEU A 13 -13.33 -0.46 -16.84
N ASN A 14 -13.24 0.15 -18.00
CA ASN A 14 -12.49 1.39 -18.18
C ASN A 14 -13.07 2.54 -17.35
N LYS A 15 -14.40 2.68 -17.32
CA LYS A 15 -15.06 3.69 -16.48
C LYS A 15 -14.86 3.44 -15.01
N GLU A 16 -14.98 2.20 -14.56
CA GLU A 16 -14.73 1.83 -13.17
C GLU A 16 -13.29 2.16 -12.76
N ASN A 17 -12.30 1.84 -13.59
CA ASN A 17 -10.90 2.17 -13.32
C ASN A 17 -10.65 3.69 -13.24
N ILE A 18 -11.28 4.47 -14.11
CA ILE A 18 -11.21 5.94 -14.04
C ILE A 18 -11.82 6.45 -12.73
N ILE A 19 -12.97 5.91 -12.31
CA ILE A 19 -13.62 6.26 -11.04
C ILE A 19 -12.69 5.97 -9.86
N LYS A 20 -12.07 4.78 -9.82
CA LYS A 20 -11.10 4.38 -8.77
C LYS A 20 -9.91 5.32 -8.70
N GLN A 21 -9.27 5.58 -9.83
CA GLN A 21 -8.12 6.47 -9.90
C GLN A 21 -8.47 7.89 -9.44
N LYS A 22 -9.59 8.45 -9.93
CA LYS A 22 -10.05 9.78 -9.51
C LYS A 22 -10.46 9.86 -8.05
N ALA A 23 -11.01 8.78 -7.49
CA ALA A 23 -11.30 8.71 -6.06
C ALA A 23 -10.03 8.81 -5.22
N ILE A 24 -8.98 8.06 -5.55
CA ILE A 24 -7.67 8.13 -4.88
C ILE A 24 -7.08 9.53 -5.00
N GLU A 25 -7.07 10.13 -6.20
CA GLU A 25 -6.56 11.49 -6.41
C GLU A 25 -7.27 12.53 -5.52
N ILE A 26 -8.61 12.47 -5.43
CA ILE A 26 -9.40 13.39 -4.61
C ILE A 26 -9.14 13.14 -3.11
N ILE A 27 -9.13 11.89 -2.66
CA ILE A 27 -8.88 11.55 -1.26
C ILE A 27 -7.49 12.06 -0.84
N VAL A 28 -6.47 11.82 -1.64
CA VAL A 28 -5.11 12.30 -1.33
C VAL A 28 -5.02 13.82 -1.29
N LYS A 29 -5.71 14.50 -2.20
CA LYS A 29 -5.68 15.96 -2.32
C LYS A 29 -6.52 16.68 -1.26
N ASP A 30 -7.77 16.24 -1.09
CA ASP A 30 -8.81 16.98 -0.34
C ASP A 30 -9.14 16.31 1.01
N GLY A 31 -8.53 15.14 1.31
CA GLY A 31 -8.85 14.33 2.47
C GLY A 31 -10.16 13.54 2.31
N LEU A 32 -10.38 12.61 3.24
CA LEU A 32 -11.61 11.80 3.27
C LEU A 32 -12.87 12.64 3.53
N ASP A 33 -12.76 13.70 4.32
CA ASP A 33 -13.88 14.61 4.60
C ASP A 33 -14.21 15.46 3.37
N GLY A 34 -13.19 15.83 2.59
CA GLY A 34 -13.36 16.57 1.34
C GLY A 34 -13.84 15.71 0.16
N PHE A 35 -13.82 14.37 0.27
CA PHE A 35 -14.26 13.44 -0.77
C PHE A 35 -15.78 13.25 -0.75
N THR A 36 -16.43 13.52 -1.91
CA THR A 36 -17.87 13.28 -2.13
C THR A 36 -18.11 12.63 -3.48
N ILE A 37 -19.21 11.85 -3.60
CA ILE A 37 -19.59 11.22 -4.87
C ILE A 37 -19.88 12.26 -5.96
N SER A 38 -20.39 13.43 -5.60
CA SER A 38 -20.62 14.53 -6.55
C SER A 38 -19.31 15.11 -7.09
N LYS A 39 -18.28 15.32 -6.25
CA LYS A 39 -16.93 15.71 -6.70
C LYS A 39 -16.32 14.64 -7.62
N LEU A 40 -16.46 13.38 -7.24
CA LEU A 40 -15.96 12.25 -8.02
C LEU A 40 -16.60 12.19 -9.41
N ALA A 41 -17.93 12.27 -9.49
CA ALA A 41 -18.66 12.26 -10.75
C ALA A 41 -18.24 13.42 -11.65
N LYS A 42 -18.09 14.63 -11.08
CA LYS A 42 -17.58 15.81 -11.80
C LYS A 42 -16.15 15.57 -12.32
N ALA A 43 -15.25 15.04 -11.49
CA ALA A 43 -13.86 14.74 -11.87
C ALA A 43 -13.74 13.67 -12.96
N CYS A 44 -14.69 12.73 -13.00
CA CYS A 44 -14.78 11.69 -14.03
C CYS A 44 -15.54 12.13 -15.29
N ASN A 45 -16.12 13.34 -15.30
CA ASN A 45 -17.00 13.83 -16.36
C ASN A 45 -18.19 12.89 -16.65
N VAL A 46 -18.85 12.43 -15.57
CA VAL A 46 -20.02 11.54 -15.63
C VAL A 46 -21.18 12.12 -14.79
N SER A 47 -22.39 11.56 -14.97
CA SER A 47 -23.51 11.90 -14.10
C SER A 47 -23.28 11.42 -12.66
N VAL A 48 -23.86 12.11 -11.67
CA VAL A 48 -23.75 11.74 -10.24
C VAL A 48 -24.26 10.32 -9.95
N GLY A 49 -25.18 9.81 -10.79
CA GLY A 49 -25.68 8.43 -10.69
C GLY A 49 -24.69 7.37 -11.18
N THR A 50 -23.69 7.74 -11.99
CA THR A 50 -22.77 6.75 -12.59
C THR A 50 -21.93 5.98 -11.55
N PRO A 51 -21.31 6.60 -10.53
CA PRO A 51 -20.61 5.86 -9.48
C PRO A 51 -21.51 4.86 -8.75
N TYR A 52 -22.79 5.14 -8.57
CA TYR A 52 -23.75 4.24 -7.92
C TYR A 52 -24.09 2.98 -8.73
N VAL A 53 -23.70 2.92 -10.00
CA VAL A 53 -23.77 1.68 -10.80
C VAL A 53 -22.75 0.64 -10.32
N TYR A 54 -21.61 1.10 -9.75
CA TYR A 54 -20.50 0.24 -9.32
C TYR A 54 -20.42 0.08 -7.80
N TYR A 55 -20.85 1.11 -7.07
CA TYR A 55 -20.69 1.21 -5.61
C TYR A 55 -22.00 1.63 -4.96
N LYS A 56 -22.35 0.96 -3.87
CA LYS A 56 -23.57 1.23 -3.12
C LYS A 56 -23.62 2.66 -2.57
N ASP A 57 -22.49 3.10 -2.00
CA ASP A 57 -22.33 4.41 -1.38
C ASP A 57 -20.82 4.78 -1.35
N LYS A 58 -20.50 5.89 -0.68
CA LYS A 58 -19.11 6.37 -0.48
C LYS A 58 -18.26 5.35 0.26
N ASP A 59 -18.80 4.73 1.29
CA ASP A 59 -18.06 3.81 2.15
C ASP A 59 -17.75 2.50 1.41
N ASP A 60 -18.73 1.95 0.67
CA ASP A 60 -18.52 0.77 -0.19
C ASP A 60 -17.41 1.01 -1.23
N LEU A 61 -17.37 2.21 -1.82
CA LEU A 61 -16.31 2.59 -2.76
C LEU A 61 -14.95 2.60 -2.06
N ILE A 62 -14.82 3.28 -0.91
CA ILE A 62 -13.56 3.39 -0.18
C ILE A 62 -13.09 2.00 0.27
N ILE A 63 -13.97 1.17 0.83
CA ILE A 63 -13.63 -0.18 1.28
C ILE A 63 -13.11 -1.04 0.11
N LYS A 64 -13.82 -1.03 -1.02
CA LYS A 64 -13.40 -1.77 -2.21
C LYS A 64 -12.05 -1.30 -2.75
N LEU A 65 -11.82 0.01 -2.78
CA LEU A 65 -10.53 0.58 -3.18
C LEU A 65 -9.38 0.09 -2.28
N VAL A 66 -9.57 0.16 -0.97
CA VAL A 66 -8.53 -0.28 -0.02
C VAL A 66 -8.23 -1.77 -0.17
N ILE A 67 -9.25 -2.60 -0.29
CA ILE A 67 -9.07 -4.05 -0.48
C ILE A 67 -8.35 -4.35 -1.80
N GLU A 68 -8.78 -3.72 -2.90
CA GLU A 68 -8.23 -3.97 -4.22
C GLU A 68 -6.76 -3.50 -4.34
N GLU A 69 -6.49 -2.25 -3.92
CA GLU A 69 -5.14 -1.71 -3.97
C GLU A 69 -4.20 -2.38 -2.96
N GLY A 70 -4.73 -2.79 -1.80
CA GLY A 70 -3.97 -3.55 -0.83
C GLY A 70 -3.59 -4.94 -1.33
N ASN A 71 -4.51 -5.68 -1.95
CA ASN A 71 -4.21 -6.99 -2.55
C ASN A 71 -3.20 -6.87 -3.70
N ARG A 72 -3.32 -5.82 -4.52
CA ARG A 72 -2.36 -5.53 -5.57
C ARG A 72 -0.97 -5.22 -5.01
N MET A 73 -0.91 -4.41 -3.96
CA MET A 73 0.32 -4.12 -3.24
C MET A 73 0.93 -5.40 -2.65
N GLU A 74 0.12 -6.23 -1.97
CA GLU A 74 0.56 -7.51 -1.39
C GLU A 74 1.25 -8.40 -2.42
N THR A 75 0.63 -8.59 -3.57
CA THR A 75 1.19 -9.40 -4.67
C THR A 75 2.56 -8.87 -5.10
N LEU A 76 2.67 -7.56 -5.32
CA LEU A 76 3.89 -6.94 -5.82
C LEU A 76 5.03 -6.91 -4.78
N ILE A 77 4.73 -6.68 -3.49
CA ILE A 77 5.76 -6.68 -2.46
C ILE A 77 6.27 -8.08 -2.10
N ASN A 78 5.50 -9.12 -2.41
CA ASN A 78 5.90 -10.52 -2.21
C ASN A 78 6.56 -11.15 -3.44
N GLU A 79 6.64 -10.47 -4.57
CA GLU A 79 7.24 -10.99 -5.78
C GLU A 79 8.71 -11.38 -5.54
N GLY A 80 9.05 -12.67 -5.74
CA GLY A 80 10.38 -13.23 -5.52
C GLY A 80 10.84 -13.30 -4.06
N PHE A 81 9.94 -13.05 -3.09
CA PHE A 81 10.26 -13.16 -1.68
C PHE A 81 10.17 -14.60 -1.17
N ASP A 82 11.31 -15.15 -0.71
CA ASP A 82 11.37 -16.46 -0.07
C ASP A 82 11.52 -16.28 1.45
N PRO A 83 10.55 -16.74 2.26
CA PRO A 83 10.65 -16.70 3.72
C PRO A 83 11.82 -17.48 4.32
N LYS A 84 12.47 -18.34 3.52
CA LYS A 84 13.63 -19.13 3.95
C LYS A 84 14.98 -18.47 3.64
N SER A 85 14.99 -17.38 2.87
CA SER A 85 16.22 -16.63 2.55
C SER A 85 16.89 -16.07 3.82
N SER A 86 18.18 -15.72 3.72
CA SER A 86 18.87 -15.01 4.79
C SER A 86 18.23 -13.66 5.09
N LEU A 87 18.49 -13.10 6.29
CA LEU A 87 17.96 -11.79 6.67
C LEU A 87 18.21 -10.74 5.60
N GLU A 88 19.44 -10.64 5.11
CA GLU A 88 19.82 -9.60 4.17
C GLU A 88 19.19 -9.81 2.79
N GLU A 89 19.14 -11.04 2.28
CA GLU A 89 18.53 -11.35 0.99
C GLU A 89 17.03 -11.11 1.00
N GLY A 90 16.30 -11.65 1.99
CA GLY A 90 14.86 -11.48 2.08
C GLY A 90 14.46 -10.03 2.32
N LEU A 91 15.17 -9.33 3.20
CA LEU A 91 14.91 -7.92 3.45
C LEU A 91 15.22 -7.06 2.21
N ARG A 92 16.25 -7.41 1.42
CA ARG A 92 16.58 -6.71 0.16
C ARG A 92 15.47 -6.83 -0.86
N VAL A 93 14.92 -8.03 -1.07
CA VAL A 93 13.76 -8.25 -1.94
C VAL A 93 12.58 -7.39 -1.48
N GLN A 94 12.26 -7.44 -0.19
CA GLN A 94 11.17 -6.67 0.40
C GLN A 94 11.36 -5.15 0.26
N TRP A 95 12.59 -4.63 0.40
CA TRP A 95 12.90 -3.22 0.21
C TRP A 95 12.80 -2.81 -1.25
N THR A 96 13.36 -3.60 -2.15
CA THR A 96 13.30 -3.36 -3.60
C THR A 96 11.85 -3.27 -4.08
N ASN A 97 11.03 -4.24 -3.67
CA ASN A 97 9.63 -4.30 -4.10
C ASN A 97 8.82 -3.12 -3.56
N ARG A 98 8.96 -2.78 -2.26
CA ARG A 98 8.29 -1.62 -1.66
C ARG A 98 8.73 -0.30 -2.29
N TYR A 99 10.02 -0.11 -2.48
CA TYR A 99 10.57 1.07 -3.13
C TYR A 99 10.01 1.24 -4.54
N ASN A 100 10.13 0.21 -5.37
CA ASN A 100 9.63 0.23 -6.74
C ASN A 100 8.13 0.47 -6.80
N TYR A 101 7.36 -0.16 -5.90
CA TYR A 101 5.92 0.03 -5.82
C TYR A 101 5.55 1.49 -5.48
N ALA A 102 6.20 2.07 -4.47
CA ALA A 102 5.93 3.44 -4.04
C ALA A 102 6.30 4.48 -5.09
N ILE A 103 7.43 4.29 -5.79
CA ILE A 103 7.86 5.20 -6.88
C ILE A 103 6.91 5.11 -8.08
N LYS A 104 6.45 3.92 -8.44
CA LYS A 104 5.51 3.73 -9.55
C LYS A 104 4.08 4.18 -9.22
N ASN A 105 3.72 4.21 -7.94
CA ASN A 105 2.37 4.52 -7.48
C ASN A 105 2.38 5.61 -6.38
N PRO A 106 2.78 6.85 -6.70
CA PRO A 106 3.09 7.89 -5.69
C PRO A 106 1.87 8.31 -4.85
N LEU A 107 0.65 8.07 -5.31
CA LEU A 107 -0.57 8.42 -4.58
C LEU A 107 -0.99 7.36 -3.55
N LEU A 108 -0.50 6.11 -3.66
CA LEU A 108 -1.03 5.03 -2.82
C LEU A 108 -0.53 5.10 -1.38
N LEU A 109 0.73 5.50 -1.14
CA LEU A 109 1.22 5.68 0.23
C LEU A 109 0.44 6.77 0.98
N PRO A 110 0.27 8.00 0.45
CA PRO A 110 -0.58 9.02 1.06
C PRO A 110 -2.05 8.58 1.19
N PHE A 111 -2.58 7.82 0.23
CA PHE A 111 -3.93 7.27 0.31
C PHE A 111 -4.09 6.34 1.51
N PHE A 112 -3.20 5.36 1.69
CA PHE A 112 -3.23 4.46 2.84
C PHE A 112 -2.98 5.17 4.17
N GLU A 113 -2.13 6.21 4.20
CA GLU A 113 -1.95 7.05 5.39
C GLU A 113 -3.26 7.76 5.80
N GLN A 114 -4.02 8.29 4.85
CA GLN A 114 -5.34 8.89 5.09
C GLN A 114 -6.32 7.87 5.67
N ILE A 115 -6.36 6.66 5.10
CA ILE A 115 -7.22 5.59 5.58
C ILE A 115 -6.85 5.17 7.01
N ASN A 116 -5.56 4.95 7.27
CA ASN A 116 -5.07 4.52 8.59
C ASN A 116 -5.34 5.57 9.69
N ASN A 117 -5.36 6.85 9.35
CA ASN A 117 -5.64 7.95 10.27
C ASN A 117 -7.15 8.32 10.35
N SER A 118 -8.04 7.47 9.87
CA SER A 118 -9.47 7.69 9.83
C SER A 118 -10.26 6.63 10.60
N HIS A 119 -11.59 6.81 10.69
CA HIS A 119 -12.49 5.81 11.26
C HIS A 119 -12.49 4.47 10.48
N TYR A 120 -12.10 4.48 9.21
CA TYR A 120 -11.98 3.24 8.43
C TYR A 120 -10.92 2.28 8.98
N SER A 121 -9.91 2.77 9.71
CA SER A 121 -8.87 1.90 10.30
C SER A 121 -9.46 0.85 11.24
N GLN A 122 -10.44 1.23 12.08
CA GLN A 122 -11.11 0.29 12.98
C GLN A 122 -11.98 -0.72 12.21
N GLN A 123 -12.68 -0.24 11.17
CA GLN A 123 -13.50 -1.10 10.31
C GLN A 123 -12.64 -2.15 9.59
N PHE A 124 -11.48 -1.77 9.07
CA PHE A 124 -10.54 -2.71 8.49
C PHE A 124 -9.98 -3.69 9.52
N ALA A 125 -9.62 -3.24 10.72
CA ALA A 125 -9.16 -4.12 11.79
C ALA A 125 -10.22 -5.19 12.15
N GLN A 126 -11.49 -4.82 12.21
CA GLN A 126 -12.59 -5.79 12.41
C GLN A 126 -12.71 -6.76 11.25
N MET A 127 -12.70 -6.27 9.99
CA MET A 127 -12.75 -7.12 8.81
C MET A 127 -11.60 -8.14 8.76
N PHE A 128 -10.40 -7.76 9.16
CA PHE A 128 -9.24 -8.64 9.27
C PHE A 128 -9.45 -9.76 10.31
N ASN A 129 -10.05 -9.41 11.46
CA ASN A 129 -10.29 -10.36 12.52
C ASN A 129 -11.44 -11.33 12.18
N GLU A 130 -12.49 -10.85 11.51
CA GLU A 130 -13.68 -11.65 11.17
C GLU A 130 -13.47 -12.54 9.94
N LYS A 131 -12.61 -12.14 9.01
CA LYS A 131 -12.34 -12.87 7.76
C LYS A 131 -10.83 -13.02 7.52
N PRO A 132 -10.16 -13.87 8.31
CA PRO A 132 -8.75 -14.19 8.05
C PRO A 132 -8.63 -14.73 6.62
N GLY A 133 -7.74 -14.15 5.82
CA GLY A 133 -7.52 -14.55 4.43
C GLY A 133 -8.12 -13.61 3.37
N MET A 134 -8.89 -12.58 3.77
CA MET A 134 -9.52 -11.66 2.82
C MET A 134 -8.56 -10.59 2.27
N PHE A 135 -7.52 -10.23 3.02
CA PHE A 135 -6.63 -9.12 2.69
C PHE A 135 -5.30 -9.26 3.44
N MET A 136 -4.17 -9.12 2.70
CA MET A 136 -2.79 -9.15 3.25
C MET A 136 -2.44 -10.35 4.15
N SER A 137 -3.17 -11.46 4.04
CA SER A 137 -2.96 -12.63 4.88
C SER A 137 -1.73 -13.43 4.46
N GLU A 138 -1.50 -13.56 3.18
CA GLU A 138 -0.33 -14.26 2.64
C GLU A 138 0.94 -13.47 2.96
N PHE A 139 0.89 -12.15 2.78
CA PHE A 139 1.99 -11.25 3.15
C PHE A 139 2.35 -11.38 4.63
N LYS A 140 1.35 -11.29 5.52
CA LYS A 140 1.56 -11.42 6.96
C LYS A 140 2.21 -12.76 7.30
N ASN A 141 1.69 -13.85 6.75
CA ASN A 141 2.20 -15.19 7.00
C ASN A 141 3.63 -15.36 6.48
N ASN A 142 3.92 -14.90 5.26
CA ASN A 142 5.26 -14.98 4.68
C ASN A 142 6.26 -14.16 5.49
N LEU A 143 5.90 -12.95 5.92
CA LEU A 143 6.78 -12.12 6.72
C LEU A 143 7.01 -12.70 8.13
N LEU A 144 5.97 -13.22 8.80
CA LEU A 144 6.12 -13.86 10.11
C LEU A 144 6.97 -15.13 10.01
N ASN A 145 6.79 -15.95 8.97
CA ASN A 145 7.64 -17.11 8.71
C ASN A 145 9.10 -16.71 8.47
N PHE A 146 9.34 -15.64 7.72
CA PHE A 146 10.67 -15.11 7.49
C PHE A 146 11.34 -14.69 8.80
N ILE A 147 10.65 -13.91 9.63
CA ILE A 147 11.15 -13.48 10.95
C ILE A 147 11.46 -14.69 11.81
N SER A 148 10.54 -15.66 11.92
CA SER A 148 10.74 -16.88 12.67
C SER A 148 11.96 -17.68 12.21
N ASN A 149 12.14 -17.82 10.90
CA ASN A 149 13.29 -18.52 10.32
C ASN A 149 14.62 -17.80 10.61
N THR A 150 14.64 -16.46 10.56
CA THR A 150 15.85 -15.67 10.86
C THR A 150 16.21 -15.72 12.34
N ILE A 151 15.23 -15.76 13.26
CA ILE A 151 15.43 -15.97 14.69
C ILE A 151 16.00 -17.37 14.93
N GLN A 152 15.41 -18.41 14.35
CA GLN A 152 15.86 -19.81 14.52
C GLN A 152 17.29 -20.02 14.03
N ARG A 153 17.73 -19.31 12.99
CA ARG A 153 19.12 -19.32 12.50
C ARG A 153 20.08 -18.45 13.32
N GLY A 154 19.56 -17.71 14.31
CA GLY A 154 20.35 -16.81 15.14
C GLY A 154 20.85 -15.55 14.43
N GLU A 155 20.21 -15.16 13.32
CA GLU A 155 20.58 -13.97 12.57
C GLU A 155 20.07 -12.67 13.23
N ILE A 156 18.93 -12.76 13.94
CA ILE A 156 18.34 -11.67 14.71
C ILE A 156 17.90 -12.16 16.09
N ASP A 157 17.75 -11.26 17.03
CA ASP A 157 17.17 -11.56 18.32
C ASP A 157 15.66 -11.76 18.24
N ASP A 158 15.09 -12.53 19.16
CA ASP A 158 13.64 -12.65 19.32
C ASP A 158 13.07 -11.32 19.80
N THR A 159 12.33 -10.67 18.90
CA THR A 159 11.85 -9.29 19.06
C THR A 159 10.37 -9.22 18.68
N PRO A 160 9.54 -8.49 19.44
CA PRO A 160 8.15 -8.23 19.04
C PRO A 160 8.04 -7.71 17.60
N PHE A 161 7.01 -8.16 16.89
CA PHE A 161 6.79 -7.80 15.47
C PHE A 161 6.81 -6.29 15.23
N GLU A 162 6.24 -5.51 16.14
CA GLU A 162 6.17 -4.05 16.02
C GLU A 162 7.55 -3.39 16.08
N ILE A 163 8.45 -3.95 16.90
CA ILE A 163 9.84 -3.48 16.98
C ILE A 163 10.59 -3.86 15.70
N TYR A 164 10.46 -5.13 15.28
CA TYR A 164 11.04 -5.56 13.99
C TYR A 164 10.57 -4.68 12.84
N TRP A 165 9.25 -4.46 12.70
CA TRP A 165 8.67 -3.63 11.66
C TRP A 165 9.22 -2.20 11.69
N SER A 166 9.32 -1.61 12.89
CA SER A 166 9.79 -0.24 13.07
C SER A 166 11.25 -0.05 12.67
N ILE A 167 12.08 -1.07 12.85
CA ILE A 167 13.49 -1.04 12.42
C ILE A 167 13.59 -1.42 10.94
N ALA A 168 12.93 -2.49 10.51
CA ALA A 168 13.08 -3.06 9.18
C ALA A 168 12.51 -2.18 8.07
N PHE A 169 11.36 -1.53 8.27
CA PHE A 169 10.62 -0.89 7.18
C PHE A 169 10.31 0.59 7.39
N ALA A 170 10.14 1.07 8.64
CA ALA A 170 9.81 2.46 8.87
C ALA A 170 10.84 3.45 8.30
N PRO A 171 12.17 3.17 8.30
CA PRO A 171 13.15 4.06 7.68
C PRO A 171 12.92 4.25 6.18
N LEU A 172 12.57 3.18 5.44
CA LEU A 172 12.24 3.27 4.02
C LEU A 172 10.99 4.13 3.79
N TYR A 173 9.91 3.87 4.55
CA TYR A 173 8.67 4.63 4.42
C TYR A 173 8.84 6.11 4.78
N ASN A 174 9.71 6.45 5.74
CA ASN A 174 10.05 7.84 6.04
C ASN A 174 10.77 8.52 4.86
N LEU A 175 11.75 7.86 4.23
CA LEU A 175 12.44 8.40 3.05
C LEU A 175 11.48 8.61 1.88
N LEU A 176 10.59 7.64 1.62
CA LEU A 176 9.56 7.73 0.60
C LEU A 176 8.60 8.89 0.85
N ARG A 177 8.16 9.08 2.10
CA ARG A 177 7.30 10.21 2.49
C ARG A 177 7.98 11.55 2.26
N PHE A 178 9.26 11.73 2.64
CA PHE A 178 10.00 12.96 2.36
C PHE A 178 10.10 13.23 0.86
N HIS A 179 10.36 12.19 0.07
CA HIS A 179 10.39 12.29 -1.39
C HIS A 179 9.06 12.76 -1.97
N GLN A 180 7.95 12.15 -1.55
CA GLN A 180 6.60 12.52 -2.00
C GLN A 180 6.19 13.93 -1.59
N GLN A 181 6.61 14.38 -0.41
CA GLN A 181 6.39 15.75 0.06
C GLN A 181 7.34 16.78 -0.57
N GLY A 182 8.38 16.32 -1.28
CA GLY A 182 9.41 17.18 -1.86
C GLY A 182 10.28 17.91 -0.85
N LYS A 183 10.17 17.57 0.44
CA LYS A 183 10.89 18.22 1.54
C LYS A 183 11.25 17.26 2.66
N SER A 184 12.39 17.51 3.31
CA SER A 184 12.85 16.79 4.51
C SER A 184 12.10 17.26 5.77
N ILE A 185 12.40 16.62 6.91
CA ILE A 185 11.88 17.01 8.22
C ILE A 185 12.28 18.44 8.61
N SER A 186 13.41 18.95 8.12
CA SER A 186 13.86 20.34 8.31
C SER A 186 13.21 21.34 7.35
N GLY A 187 12.32 20.90 6.46
CA GLY A 187 11.65 21.74 5.46
C GLY A 187 12.50 22.04 4.21
N LEU A 188 13.74 21.55 4.14
CA LEU A 188 14.59 21.70 2.96
C LEU A 188 14.12 20.80 1.80
N PRO A 189 14.31 21.22 0.54
CA PRO A 189 14.01 20.38 -0.63
C PRO A 189 14.67 19.00 -0.49
N PHE A 190 13.90 17.94 -0.79
CA PHE A 190 14.36 16.57 -0.68
C PHE A 190 13.90 15.75 -1.88
N ALA A 191 14.87 15.07 -2.51
CA ALA A 191 14.63 14.06 -3.53
C ALA A 191 15.38 12.77 -3.13
N LEU A 192 14.67 11.65 -3.06
CA LEU A 192 15.26 10.37 -2.72
C LEU A 192 16.12 9.86 -3.87
N THR A 193 17.32 9.38 -3.54
CA THR A 193 18.23 8.72 -4.49
C THR A 193 18.40 7.25 -4.13
N ASP A 194 18.77 6.42 -5.10
CA ASP A 194 19.07 5.01 -4.86
C ASP A 194 20.19 4.83 -3.81
N GLU A 195 21.19 5.71 -3.82
CA GLU A 195 22.26 5.70 -2.81
C GLU A 195 21.72 5.87 -1.40
N MET A 196 20.77 6.81 -1.18
CA MET A 196 20.12 7.02 0.12
C MET A 196 19.35 5.78 0.55
N VAL A 197 18.62 5.14 -0.37
CA VAL A 197 17.85 3.92 -0.10
C VAL A 197 18.79 2.81 0.38
N TRP A 198 19.84 2.52 -0.39
CA TRP A 198 20.73 1.40 -0.07
C TRP A 198 21.66 1.67 1.10
N THR A 199 22.08 2.91 1.31
CA THR A 199 22.81 3.31 2.53
C THR A 199 21.94 3.08 3.77
N THR A 200 20.66 3.46 3.72
CA THR A 200 19.71 3.24 4.82
C THR A 200 19.45 1.75 5.03
N PHE A 201 19.27 0.98 3.96
CA PHE A 201 19.13 -0.48 4.00
C PHE A 201 20.27 -1.16 4.76
N HIS A 202 21.52 -0.82 4.44
CA HIS A 202 22.68 -1.40 5.12
C HIS A 202 22.74 -1.06 6.61
N LYS A 203 22.33 0.16 6.99
CA LYS A 203 22.21 0.55 8.41
C LYS A 203 21.11 -0.24 9.11
N VAL A 204 19.97 -0.48 8.45
CA VAL A 204 18.87 -1.31 8.96
C VAL A 204 19.33 -2.76 9.15
N CYS A 205 19.98 -3.36 8.16
CA CYS A 205 20.52 -4.71 8.28
C CYS A 205 21.48 -4.84 9.47
N LYS A 206 22.36 -3.84 9.65
CA LYS A 206 23.29 -3.80 10.78
C LYS A 206 22.59 -3.68 12.13
N ALA A 207 21.48 -2.93 12.19
CA ALA A 207 20.71 -2.74 13.41
C ALA A 207 19.87 -3.97 13.81
N LEU A 208 19.47 -4.80 12.83
CA LEU A 208 18.70 -6.02 13.05
C LEU A 208 19.58 -7.23 13.37
N LYS A 209 20.81 -7.28 12.82
CA LYS A 209 21.71 -8.42 13.02
C LYS A 209 22.15 -8.52 14.49
N LYS A 210 22.16 -9.77 14.98
CA LYS A 210 22.68 -10.14 16.28
C LYS A 210 24.21 -10.05 16.32
#